data_11322899822949e32e7088524c819b6f
#
_entry.id   11322899822949e32e7088524c819b6f
#
_cell.length_a   1.000
_cell.length_b   1.000
_cell.length_c   1.000
_cell.angle_alpha   90.00
_cell.angle_beta   90.00
_cell.angle_gamma   90.00
#
_symmetry.space_group_name_H-M   'P 1'
#
loop_
_entity.id
_entity.type
_entity.pdbx_description
1 polymer ?
#
loop_
_entity_poly.entity_id
_entity_poly.type
_entity_poly.pdbx_seq_one_letter_code
_entity_poly.pdbx_strand_id
1 'polypeptide(L)'
;IEKLEAAEEEAKAKGYLGKNILGSGFDLEILVHRGAGAYICGEETALLNSLEGRRGEPRVKPPFPAARGAFSQPTTINNVETIAAVPPILRMGGAEYAKLGTPKNTGTRIYGLSGHIKRPGLYELPLGLPLDFILNELGGGSSTGKKIKAVIPGGASAPVFSEKEFSTPMDFDAVRNAGSMAGSAGIIVMDE
;
A
#
# COMPACT_ATOMS: atom_id res chain seq x y z
N ILE A 1 -7.29 6.61 11.85
CA ILE A 1 -6.61 7.47 12.82
C ILE A 1 -6.86 6.95 14.23
N GLU A 2 -8.11 6.89 14.72
CA GLU A 2 -8.47 6.44 16.08
C GLU A 2 -7.79 5.12 16.49
N LYS A 3 -7.73 4.12 15.57
CA LYS A 3 -7.05 2.85 15.84
C LYS A 3 -5.53 3.02 16.03
N LEU A 4 -4.91 3.96 15.34
CA LEU A 4 -3.47 4.25 15.49
C LEU A 4 -3.20 4.97 16.81
N GLU A 5 -4.04 5.93 17.17
CA GLU A 5 -3.95 6.65 18.45
C GLU A 5 -4.15 5.69 19.63
N ALA A 6 -5.15 4.81 19.57
CA ALA A 6 -5.37 3.79 20.58
C ALA A 6 -4.17 2.82 20.71
N ALA A 7 -3.59 2.40 19.59
CA ALA A 7 -2.41 1.53 19.59
C ALA A 7 -1.16 2.25 20.14
N GLU A 8 -1.01 3.55 19.88
CA GLU A 8 0.05 4.38 20.44
C GLU A 8 -0.06 4.47 21.97
N GLU A 9 -1.26 4.75 22.48
CA GLU A 9 -1.54 4.79 23.93
C GLU A 9 -1.28 3.43 24.60
N GLU A 10 -1.73 2.35 23.99
CA GLU A 10 -1.47 0.99 24.49
C GLU A 10 0.04 0.68 24.53
N ALA A 11 0.78 1.05 23.49
CA ALA A 11 2.22 0.84 23.42
C ALA A 11 2.96 1.66 24.48
N LYS A 12 2.55 2.91 24.73
CA LYS A 12 3.07 3.75 25.83
C LYS A 12 2.79 3.13 27.19
N ALA A 13 1.57 2.68 27.43
CA ALA A 13 1.18 2.06 28.70
C ALA A 13 1.97 0.77 29.01
N LYS A 14 2.38 0.03 27.95
CA LYS A 14 3.21 -1.17 28.07
C LYS A 14 4.72 -0.90 28.07
N GLY A 15 5.15 0.35 28.00
CA GLY A 15 6.56 0.73 27.99
C GLY A 15 7.29 0.41 26.67
N TYR A 16 6.56 0.26 25.57
CA TYR A 16 7.12 0.05 24.24
C TYR A 16 7.38 1.36 23.49
N LEU A 17 6.88 2.47 23.99
CA LEU A 17 7.13 3.83 23.49
C LEU A 17 7.45 4.76 24.65
N GLY A 18 8.11 5.87 24.37
CA GLY A 18 8.50 6.91 25.33
C GLY A 18 9.97 6.82 25.70
N LYS A 19 10.27 6.98 26.98
CA LYS A 19 11.63 7.01 27.52
C LYS A 19 12.10 5.64 28.00
N ASN A 20 13.40 5.35 27.80
CA ASN A 20 14.06 4.14 28.32
C ASN A 20 13.25 2.85 28.05
N ILE A 21 12.85 2.66 26.80
CA ILE A 21 11.99 1.55 26.35
C ILE A 21 12.55 0.20 26.83
N LEU A 22 11.76 -0.54 27.61
CA LEU A 22 12.13 -1.85 28.18
C LEU A 22 13.48 -1.84 28.96
N GLY A 23 13.88 -0.68 29.51
CA GLY A 23 15.14 -0.54 30.23
C GLY A 23 16.40 -0.51 29.36
N SER A 24 16.26 -0.34 28.04
CA SER A 24 17.34 -0.39 27.07
C SER A 24 18.16 0.90 26.95
N GLY A 25 17.70 2.00 27.54
CA GLY A 25 18.25 3.34 27.33
C GLY A 25 17.80 4.00 26.01
N PHE A 26 17.00 3.30 25.20
CA PHE A 26 16.48 3.85 23.95
C PHE A 26 15.16 4.61 24.18
N ASP A 27 15.06 5.79 23.57
CA ASP A 27 13.88 6.65 23.58
C ASP A 27 13.26 6.67 22.19
N LEU A 28 11.94 6.52 22.11
CA LEU A 28 11.19 6.65 20.86
C LEU A 28 9.81 7.26 21.11
N GLU A 29 9.50 8.32 20.38
CA GLU A 29 8.17 8.89 20.30
C GLU A 29 7.56 8.66 18.91
N ILE A 30 6.28 8.32 18.88
CA ILE A 30 5.46 8.28 17.67
C ILE A 30 4.40 9.38 17.81
N LEU A 31 4.21 10.15 16.74
CA LEU A 31 3.19 11.18 16.66
C LEU A 31 2.23 10.87 15.53
N VAL A 32 0.96 10.73 15.84
CA VAL A 32 -0.09 10.57 14.82
C VAL A 32 -0.52 11.96 14.35
N HIS A 33 -0.11 12.34 13.14
CA HIS A 33 -0.49 13.59 12.50
C HIS A 33 -1.69 13.40 11.58
N ARG A 34 -2.78 14.15 11.82
CA ARG A 34 -4.00 14.08 11.01
C ARG A 34 -3.89 15.04 9.82
N GLY A 35 -3.93 14.48 8.61
CA GLY A 35 -4.06 15.26 7.38
C GLY A 35 -5.52 15.53 7.00
N ALA A 36 -5.72 16.20 5.87
CA ALA A 36 -7.05 16.51 5.33
C ALA A 36 -7.58 15.48 4.32
N GLY A 37 -6.89 14.35 4.10
CA GLY A 37 -7.32 13.27 3.23
C GLY A 37 -7.06 13.51 1.73
N ALA A 38 -6.22 14.48 1.36
CA ALA A 38 -5.84 14.69 -0.02
C ALA A 38 -4.96 13.54 -0.55
N TYR A 39 -5.37 12.89 -1.63
CA TYR A 39 -4.67 11.74 -2.23
C TYR A 39 -3.20 12.06 -2.58
N ILE A 40 -2.93 13.26 -3.12
CA ILE A 40 -1.57 13.66 -3.50
C ILE A 40 -0.61 13.72 -2.30
N CYS A 41 -1.09 13.89 -1.08
CA CYS A 41 -0.26 13.85 0.14
C CYS A 41 0.24 12.44 0.48
N GLY A 42 -0.07 11.41 -0.31
CA GLY A 42 0.59 10.10 -0.29
C GLY A 42 1.92 10.06 -1.03
N GLU A 43 2.19 11.02 -1.95
CA GLU A 43 3.52 11.20 -2.53
C GLU A 43 4.47 11.73 -1.45
N GLU A 44 5.69 11.16 -1.35
CA GLU A 44 6.59 11.38 -0.21
C GLU A 44 6.89 12.86 0.08
N THR A 45 7.11 13.68 -0.94
CA THR A 45 7.46 15.10 -0.77
C THR A 45 6.23 16.00 -0.60
N ALA A 46 5.10 15.64 -1.18
CA ALA A 46 3.82 16.28 -0.92
C ALA A 46 3.35 16.04 0.51
N LEU A 47 3.58 14.83 1.05
CA LEU A 47 3.37 14.50 2.46
C LEU A 47 4.21 15.40 3.36
N LEU A 48 5.49 15.62 3.05
CA LEU A 48 6.37 16.50 3.81
C LEU A 48 5.88 17.96 3.79
N ASN A 49 5.47 18.47 2.63
CA ASN A 49 4.89 19.81 2.51
C ASN A 49 3.62 19.95 3.36
N SER A 50 2.75 18.95 3.32
CA SER A 50 1.53 18.91 4.14
C SER A 50 1.84 18.89 5.64
N LEU A 51 2.83 18.08 6.05
CA LEU A 51 3.29 17.99 7.44
C LEU A 51 3.85 19.34 7.95
N GLU A 52 4.53 20.08 7.07
CA GLU A 52 5.07 21.41 7.36
C GLU A 52 4.01 22.54 7.30
N GLY A 53 2.73 22.22 7.07
CA GLY A 53 1.64 23.19 6.97
C GLY A 53 1.59 23.92 5.62
N ARG A 54 2.29 23.42 4.61
CA ARG A 54 2.28 23.95 3.25
C ARG A 54 1.25 23.22 2.38
N ARG A 55 0.99 23.75 1.20
CA ARG A 55 0.20 23.05 0.19
C ARG A 55 0.86 21.71 -0.16
N GLY A 56 0.07 20.65 -0.17
CA GLY A 56 0.52 19.29 -0.49
C GLY A 56 0.82 19.14 -1.99
N GLU A 57 1.99 19.57 -2.41
CA GLU A 57 2.49 19.44 -3.78
C GLU A 57 3.90 18.82 -3.77
N PRO A 58 4.25 17.99 -4.77
CA PRO A 58 5.57 17.38 -4.86
C PRO A 58 6.70 18.40 -4.95
N ARG A 59 7.85 18.06 -4.34
CA ARG A 59 9.10 18.84 -4.47
C ARG A 59 9.93 18.31 -5.64
N VAL A 60 10.68 19.20 -6.27
CA VAL A 60 11.68 18.80 -7.28
C VAL A 60 12.83 18.04 -6.58
N LYS A 61 13.26 16.95 -7.18
CA LYS A 61 14.41 16.15 -6.73
C LYS A 61 15.55 16.28 -7.75
N PRO A 62 16.82 16.38 -7.33
CA PRO A 62 17.35 16.52 -5.98
C PRO A 62 17.04 17.90 -5.33
N PRO A 63 17.07 18.04 -3.97
CA PRO A 63 17.52 17.04 -2.99
C PRO A 63 16.48 15.99 -2.68
N PHE A 64 16.93 14.78 -2.36
CA PHE A 64 16.05 13.71 -1.85
C PHE A 64 15.77 13.88 -0.35
N PRO A 65 14.64 13.36 0.16
CA PRO A 65 14.28 13.49 1.58
C PRO A 65 15.33 13.01 2.56
N ALA A 66 16.10 11.98 2.21
CA ALA A 66 17.21 11.49 3.04
C ALA A 66 18.30 12.54 3.28
N ALA A 67 18.47 13.49 2.36
CA ALA A 67 19.38 14.64 2.51
C ALA A 67 18.66 15.88 3.08
N ARG A 68 17.44 16.14 2.65
CA ARG A 68 16.65 17.32 3.02
C ARG A 68 15.14 17.02 2.94
N GLY A 69 14.59 16.52 4.04
CA GLY A 69 13.19 16.13 4.18
C GLY A 69 12.35 17.10 5.03
N ALA A 70 11.66 16.57 6.02
CA ALA A 70 10.79 17.34 6.91
C ALA A 70 11.57 18.43 7.65
N PHE A 71 11.05 19.65 7.66
CA PHE A 71 11.66 20.82 8.28
C PHE A 71 13.13 21.00 7.89
N SER A 72 13.47 20.64 6.65
CA SER A 72 14.83 20.66 6.09
C SER A 72 15.85 19.74 6.79
N GLN A 73 15.39 18.77 7.56
CA GLN A 73 16.22 17.75 8.20
C GLN A 73 16.25 16.45 7.39
N PRO A 74 17.30 15.62 7.49
CA PRO A 74 17.33 14.29 6.91
C PRO A 74 16.11 13.47 7.37
N THR A 75 15.37 12.89 6.43
CA THR A 75 14.11 12.21 6.74
C THR A 75 13.98 10.93 5.94
N THR A 76 13.66 9.83 6.62
CA THR A 76 13.26 8.57 5.99
C THR A 76 11.74 8.52 5.90
N ILE A 77 11.22 8.07 4.76
CA ILE A 77 9.79 7.93 4.52
C ILE A 77 9.52 6.48 4.11
N ASN A 78 8.54 5.85 4.73
CA ASN A 78 8.12 4.49 4.40
C ASN A 78 6.61 4.42 4.23
N ASN A 79 6.17 3.59 3.27
CA ASN A 79 4.75 3.26 3.14
C ASN A 79 4.30 2.46 4.37
N VAL A 80 3.07 2.69 4.82
CA VAL A 80 2.43 1.97 5.93
C VAL A 80 2.44 0.45 5.69
N GLU A 81 2.16 -0.01 4.47
CA GLU A 81 2.20 -1.43 4.12
C GLU A 81 3.60 -2.04 4.31
N THR A 82 4.66 -1.30 3.96
CA THR A 82 6.06 -1.70 4.21
C THR A 82 6.32 -1.85 5.72
N ILE A 83 5.91 -0.89 6.53
CA ILE A 83 6.09 -0.96 7.99
C ILE A 83 5.26 -2.09 8.60
N ALA A 84 4.02 -2.28 8.12
CA ALA A 84 3.14 -3.36 8.58
C ALA A 84 3.69 -4.77 8.27
N ALA A 85 4.51 -4.92 7.23
CA ALA A 85 5.17 -6.18 6.91
C ALA A 85 6.34 -6.54 7.85
N VAL A 86 6.92 -5.56 8.58
CA VAL A 86 8.09 -5.81 9.45
C VAL A 86 7.81 -6.83 10.56
N PRO A 87 6.73 -6.76 11.35
CA PRO A 87 6.46 -7.75 12.39
C PRO A 87 6.32 -9.20 11.87
N PRO A 88 5.55 -9.50 10.80
CA PRO A 88 5.53 -10.85 10.24
C PRO A 88 6.90 -11.30 9.70
N ILE A 89 7.67 -10.42 9.04
CA ILE A 89 9.03 -10.75 8.58
C ILE A 89 9.93 -11.14 9.75
N LEU A 90 9.89 -10.40 10.86
CA LEU A 90 10.70 -10.72 12.04
C LEU A 90 10.28 -12.04 12.70
N ARG A 91 8.96 -12.38 12.68
CA ARG A 91 8.46 -13.63 13.27
C ARG A 91 8.79 -14.86 12.44
N MET A 92 8.62 -14.79 11.12
CA MET A 92 8.82 -15.95 10.23
C MET A 92 10.24 -16.05 9.64
N GLY A 93 10.98 -14.95 9.66
CA GLY A 93 12.27 -14.82 9.01
C GLY A 93 12.17 -14.35 7.55
N GLY A 94 13.16 -13.57 7.11
CA GLY A 94 13.15 -12.98 5.76
C GLY A 94 13.14 -14.02 4.64
N ALA A 95 13.82 -15.16 4.82
CA ALA A 95 13.85 -16.23 3.81
C ALA A 95 12.48 -16.89 3.61
N GLU A 96 11.69 -17.08 4.67
CA GLU A 96 10.32 -17.62 4.57
C GLU A 96 9.36 -16.59 3.99
N TYR A 97 9.45 -15.32 4.42
CA TYR A 97 8.64 -14.24 3.85
C TYR A 97 8.90 -14.05 2.35
N ALA A 98 10.14 -14.20 1.90
CA ALA A 98 10.52 -14.09 0.49
C ALA A 98 9.98 -15.21 -0.40
N LYS A 99 9.41 -16.29 0.16
CA LYS A 99 8.69 -17.33 -0.59
C LYS A 99 7.28 -16.92 -0.99
N LEU A 100 6.72 -15.89 -0.34
CA LEU A 100 5.45 -15.29 -0.73
C LEU A 100 5.66 -14.38 -1.94
N GLY A 101 4.77 -14.46 -2.90
CA GLY A 101 4.85 -13.64 -4.10
C GLY A 101 5.69 -14.27 -5.22
N THR A 102 6.26 -13.42 -6.08
CA THR A 102 7.12 -13.83 -7.19
C THR A 102 8.61 -13.54 -6.87
N PRO A 103 9.56 -14.16 -7.58
CA PRO A 103 10.99 -14.03 -7.24
C PRO A 103 11.54 -12.60 -7.20
N LYS A 104 10.93 -11.68 -7.96
CA LYS A 104 11.32 -10.26 -7.98
C LYS A 104 10.38 -9.35 -7.21
N ASN A 105 9.18 -9.83 -6.87
CA ASN A 105 8.15 -9.10 -6.16
C ASN A 105 7.62 -9.97 -5.03
N THR A 106 8.35 -10.01 -3.92
CA THR A 106 8.05 -10.89 -2.80
C THR A 106 7.10 -10.22 -1.79
N GLY A 107 6.42 -11.06 -1.01
CA GLY A 107 5.52 -10.62 0.04
C GLY A 107 4.05 -10.62 -0.37
N THR A 108 3.23 -10.03 0.49
CA THR A 108 1.80 -9.84 0.30
C THR A 108 1.47 -8.38 -0.03
N ARG A 109 0.28 -8.16 -0.54
CA ARG A 109 -0.29 -6.84 -0.78
C ARG A 109 -1.79 -6.85 -0.51
N ILE A 110 -2.33 -5.72 -0.05
CA ILE A 110 -3.77 -5.53 0.08
C ILE A 110 -4.32 -5.03 -1.25
N TYR A 111 -5.23 -5.82 -1.84
CA TYR A 111 -5.99 -5.46 -3.03
C TYR A 111 -7.40 -5.00 -2.65
N GLY A 112 -7.79 -3.82 -3.13
CA GLY A 112 -9.14 -3.29 -2.96
C GLY A 112 -9.99 -3.62 -4.19
N LEU A 113 -10.91 -4.59 -4.09
CA LEU A 113 -11.76 -5.01 -5.18
C LEU A 113 -13.11 -4.27 -5.13
N SER A 114 -13.48 -3.62 -6.23
CA SER A 114 -14.69 -2.79 -6.33
C SER A 114 -15.27 -2.78 -7.74
N GLY A 115 -16.38 -2.06 -7.94
CA GLY A 115 -17.09 -1.98 -9.21
C GLY A 115 -18.10 -3.11 -9.40
N HIS A 116 -18.27 -3.60 -10.62
CA HIS A 116 -19.25 -4.63 -10.98
C HIS A 116 -18.77 -6.03 -10.59
N ILE A 117 -18.59 -6.28 -9.30
CA ILE A 117 -18.09 -7.56 -8.74
C ILE A 117 -19.00 -8.02 -7.59
N LYS A 118 -19.22 -9.32 -7.45
CA LYS A 118 -20.13 -9.87 -6.44
C LYS A 118 -19.64 -9.73 -5.02
N ARG A 119 -18.34 -9.86 -4.81
CA ARG A 119 -17.70 -9.79 -3.48
C ARG A 119 -16.68 -8.67 -3.45
N PRO A 120 -17.11 -7.39 -3.37
CA PRO A 120 -16.18 -6.28 -3.18
C PRO A 120 -15.57 -6.34 -1.79
N GLY A 121 -14.35 -5.81 -1.63
CA GLY A 121 -13.68 -5.79 -0.34
C GLY A 121 -12.17 -5.65 -0.42
N LEU A 122 -11.52 -5.80 0.71
CA LEU A 122 -10.07 -5.80 0.84
C LEU A 122 -9.56 -7.23 1.02
N TYR A 123 -8.58 -7.60 0.21
CA TYR A 123 -7.99 -8.93 0.19
C TYR A 123 -6.48 -8.82 0.35
N GLU A 124 -5.92 -9.38 1.41
CA GLU A 124 -4.47 -9.54 1.51
C GLU A 124 -4.07 -10.81 0.76
N LEU A 125 -3.25 -10.64 -0.28
CA LEU A 125 -2.87 -11.72 -1.19
C LEU A 125 -1.37 -11.68 -1.46
N PRO A 126 -0.72 -12.84 -1.70
CA PRO A 126 0.63 -12.86 -2.22
C PRO A 126 0.68 -12.18 -3.60
N LEU A 127 1.75 -11.44 -3.85
CA LEU A 127 2.00 -10.84 -5.16
C LEU A 127 2.11 -11.92 -6.25
N GLY A 128 1.58 -11.63 -7.44
CA GLY A 128 1.69 -12.51 -8.60
C GLY A 128 0.54 -13.49 -8.83
N LEU A 129 -0.52 -13.44 -8.02
CA LEU A 129 -1.74 -14.16 -8.38
C LEU A 129 -2.32 -13.59 -9.70
N PRO A 130 -2.82 -14.43 -10.62
CA PRO A 130 -3.45 -13.96 -11.84
C PRO A 130 -4.68 -13.09 -11.55
N LEU A 131 -4.89 -12.04 -12.35
CA LEU A 131 -6.04 -11.14 -12.16
C LEU A 131 -7.36 -11.89 -12.31
N ASP A 132 -7.48 -12.80 -13.25
CA ASP A 132 -8.69 -13.62 -13.46
C ASP A 132 -9.04 -14.47 -12.22
N PHE A 133 -8.06 -15.00 -11.51
CA PHE A 133 -8.29 -15.67 -10.22
C PHE A 133 -8.89 -14.71 -9.19
N ILE A 134 -8.36 -13.50 -9.10
CA ILE A 134 -8.87 -12.47 -8.17
C ILE A 134 -10.30 -12.09 -8.53
N LEU A 135 -10.61 -11.94 -9.82
CA LEU A 135 -11.93 -11.55 -10.29
C LEU A 135 -12.97 -12.66 -10.09
N ASN A 136 -12.64 -13.89 -10.45
CA ASN A 136 -13.61 -14.99 -10.51
C ASN A 136 -13.68 -15.78 -9.20
N GLU A 137 -12.55 -16.25 -8.68
CA GLU A 137 -12.53 -17.10 -7.48
C GLU A 137 -12.73 -16.27 -6.20
N LEU A 138 -12.02 -15.17 -6.04
CA LEU A 138 -12.16 -14.32 -4.86
C LEU A 138 -13.34 -13.35 -4.99
N GLY A 139 -13.43 -12.65 -6.09
CA GLY A 139 -14.48 -11.67 -6.37
C GLY A 139 -15.84 -12.29 -6.72
N GLY A 140 -15.88 -13.55 -7.13
CA GLY A 140 -17.11 -14.28 -7.50
C GLY A 140 -17.70 -13.89 -8.85
N GLY A 141 -16.94 -13.21 -9.71
CA GLY A 141 -17.36 -12.75 -11.02
C GLY A 141 -18.28 -11.52 -10.99
N SER A 142 -18.79 -11.12 -12.16
CA SER A 142 -19.65 -9.94 -12.30
C SER A 142 -20.90 -10.01 -11.42
N SER A 143 -21.23 -8.90 -10.74
CA SER A 143 -22.42 -8.76 -9.91
C SER A 143 -23.72 -8.66 -10.71
N THR A 144 -23.64 -8.27 -11.98
CA THR A 144 -24.82 -8.12 -12.86
C THR A 144 -25.10 -9.36 -13.70
N GLY A 145 -24.21 -10.35 -13.70
CA GLY A 145 -24.28 -11.52 -14.55
C GLY A 145 -23.80 -11.30 -15.99
N LYS A 146 -23.42 -10.09 -16.35
CA LYS A 146 -22.82 -9.76 -17.64
C LYS A 146 -21.33 -10.10 -17.64
N LYS A 147 -20.73 -10.13 -18.81
CA LYS A 147 -19.31 -10.39 -18.97
C LYS A 147 -18.48 -9.20 -18.43
N ILE A 148 -17.42 -9.49 -17.69
CA ILE A 148 -16.45 -8.45 -17.32
C ILE A 148 -15.76 -7.97 -18.59
N LYS A 149 -15.86 -6.68 -18.88
CA LYS A 149 -15.36 -6.04 -20.10
C LYS A 149 -13.99 -5.43 -19.91
N ALA A 150 -13.77 -4.81 -18.77
CA ALA A 150 -12.55 -4.07 -18.49
C ALA A 150 -12.25 -4.00 -16.99
N VAL A 151 -10.98 -3.81 -16.64
CA VAL A 151 -10.53 -3.68 -15.25
C VAL A 151 -9.46 -2.60 -15.15
N ILE A 152 -9.56 -1.73 -14.17
CA ILE A 152 -8.46 -0.86 -13.76
C ILE A 152 -7.71 -1.59 -12.65
N PRO A 153 -6.44 -2.02 -12.84
CA PRO A 153 -5.78 -2.93 -11.90
C PRO A 153 -5.09 -2.25 -10.71
N GLY A 154 -4.83 -0.95 -10.79
CA GLY A 154 -3.96 -0.25 -9.85
C GLY A 154 -4.48 1.09 -9.33
N GLY A 155 -5.80 1.28 -9.30
CA GLY A 155 -6.44 2.54 -8.92
C GLY A 155 -6.74 3.44 -10.12
N ALA A 156 -7.53 4.49 -9.91
CA ALA A 156 -8.15 5.30 -10.96
C ALA A 156 -7.16 5.96 -11.96
N SER A 157 -5.89 6.06 -11.63
CA SER A 157 -4.84 6.59 -12.50
C SER A 157 -4.13 5.52 -13.35
N ALA A 158 -4.44 4.23 -13.13
CA ALA A 158 -3.82 3.15 -13.89
C ALA A 158 -4.52 2.94 -15.25
N PRO A 159 -3.76 2.65 -16.33
CA PRO A 159 -4.34 2.23 -17.60
C PRO A 159 -5.22 0.99 -17.46
N VAL A 160 -6.27 0.94 -18.27
CA VAL A 160 -7.31 -0.08 -18.24
C VAL A 160 -6.81 -1.37 -18.90
N PHE A 161 -7.10 -2.52 -18.27
CA PHE A 161 -6.96 -3.85 -18.87
C PHE A 161 -8.24 -4.26 -19.57
N SER A 162 -8.12 -4.86 -20.74
CA SER A 162 -9.17 -5.63 -21.41
C SER A 162 -9.07 -7.11 -21.02
N GLU A 163 -9.99 -7.92 -21.51
CA GLU A 163 -9.99 -9.38 -21.26
C GLU A 163 -8.66 -10.06 -21.60
N LYS A 164 -7.92 -9.55 -22.58
CA LYS A 164 -6.63 -10.10 -23.03
C LYS A 164 -5.57 -10.09 -21.91
N GLU A 165 -5.65 -9.13 -21.01
CA GLU A 165 -4.71 -8.94 -19.92
C GLU A 165 -5.17 -9.61 -18.61
N PHE A 166 -6.32 -10.27 -18.54
CA PHE A 166 -6.84 -10.83 -17.28
C PHE A 166 -6.00 -11.99 -16.72
N SER A 167 -5.22 -12.67 -17.55
CA SER A 167 -4.26 -13.66 -17.09
C SER A 167 -2.96 -13.09 -16.50
N THR A 168 -2.81 -11.75 -16.49
CA THR A 168 -1.61 -11.08 -15.99
C THR A 168 -1.43 -11.36 -14.49
N PRO A 169 -0.24 -11.83 -14.05
CA PRO A 169 0.10 -11.90 -12.64
C PRO A 169 0.08 -10.51 -12.01
N MET A 170 -0.59 -10.38 -10.87
CA MET A 170 -0.74 -9.11 -10.17
C MET A 170 0.49 -8.81 -9.32
N ASP A 171 1.63 -8.58 -10.00
CA ASP A 171 2.86 -8.04 -9.43
C ASP A 171 3.28 -6.75 -10.16
N PHE A 172 4.30 -6.07 -9.66
CA PHE A 172 4.72 -4.78 -10.20
C PHE A 172 5.29 -4.86 -11.61
N ASP A 173 6.06 -5.90 -11.89
CA ASP A 173 6.74 -6.07 -13.18
C ASP A 173 5.79 -6.57 -14.26
N ALA A 174 4.97 -7.58 -13.95
CA ALA A 174 4.02 -8.14 -14.89
C ALA A 174 2.95 -7.13 -15.32
N VAL A 175 2.37 -6.40 -14.35
CA VAL A 175 1.37 -5.36 -14.64
C VAL A 175 1.97 -4.22 -15.48
N ARG A 176 3.21 -3.79 -15.18
CA ARG A 176 3.91 -2.78 -15.97
C ARG A 176 4.19 -3.28 -17.39
N ASN A 177 4.64 -4.52 -17.55
CA ASN A 177 4.94 -5.10 -18.86
C ASN A 177 3.66 -5.29 -19.70
N ALA A 178 2.52 -5.48 -19.07
CA ALA A 178 1.20 -5.51 -19.72
C ALA A 178 0.63 -4.12 -20.04
N GLY A 179 1.41 -3.05 -19.82
CA GLY A 179 1.03 -1.68 -20.20
C GLY A 179 0.20 -0.92 -19.17
N SER A 180 0.17 -1.39 -17.92
CA SER A 180 -0.52 -0.69 -16.82
C SER A 180 0.42 -0.44 -15.64
N MET A 181 -0.11 -0.21 -14.45
CA MET A 181 0.67 -0.08 -13.22
C MET A 181 -0.10 -0.67 -12.03
N ALA A 182 0.64 -1.29 -11.13
CA ALA A 182 0.08 -1.87 -9.91
C ALA A 182 -0.45 -0.79 -8.93
N GLY A 183 0.02 0.43 -9.04
CA GLY A 183 -0.48 1.63 -8.37
C GLY A 183 -0.84 1.43 -6.90
N SER A 184 -2.07 1.78 -6.53
CA SER A 184 -2.62 1.60 -5.18
C SER A 184 -3.21 0.19 -4.93
N ALA A 185 -3.13 -0.74 -5.88
CA ALA A 185 -3.81 -2.03 -5.86
C ALA A 185 -5.36 -1.95 -5.74
N GLY A 186 -5.93 -0.78 -6.06
CA GLY A 186 -7.37 -0.62 -6.20
C GLY A 186 -7.85 -1.20 -7.52
N ILE A 187 -8.47 -2.37 -7.49
CA ILE A 187 -9.01 -3.06 -8.66
C ILE A 187 -10.46 -2.62 -8.86
N ILE A 188 -10.73 -1.97 -9.99
CA ILE A 188 -12.07 -1.49 -10.34
C ILE A 188 -12.58 -2.28 -11.54
N VAL A 189 -13.65 -3.03 -11.34
CA VAL A 189 -14.22 -3.95 -12.33
C VAL A 189 -15.38 -3.30 -13.07
N MET A 190 -15.37 -3.41 -14.39
CA MET A 190 -16.41 -2.90 -15.29
C MET A 190 -16.91 -4.05 -16.17
N ASP A 191 -18.23 -4.22 -16.25
CA ASP A 191 -18.89 -5.17 -17.14
C ASP A 191 -19.58 -4.48 -18.35
N GLU A 192 -20.22 -5.27 -19.20
CA GLU A 192 -20.94 -4.82 -20.41
C GLU A 192 -22.23 -4.05 -20.09
#